data_31b3b21cd2cbc261bfacfa627153d6ac
#
_entry.id   31b3b21cd2cbc261bfacfa627153d6ac
#
_cell.length_a   1.000
_cell.length_b   1.000
_cell.length_c   1.000
_cell.angle_alpha   90.00
_cell.angle_beta   90.00
_cell.angle_gamma   90.00
#
_symmetry.space_group_name_H-M   'P 1'
#
loop_
_entity.id
_entity.type
_entity.pdbx_description
1 polymer ?
#
loop_
_entity_poly.entity_id
_entity_poly.type
_entity_poly.pdbx_seq_one_letter_code
_entity_poly.pdbx_strand_id
1 'polypeptide(L)'
;MTAGIPTRRSGWPVLRTPRWMIVAAIVLVAGLTLAAIPHHPSTAERAADLREVVATMKTDIESCAGGVSESLTALQQIQSGASHDTKTAVGIATYGASNCSPANSMPMEDLVQYQPPESLASFHLEQTVNDLVTWGFPDAQRVQADVATVLTASTPAAAQTASATLTRDQHALDAERAVVDGMINTASKSLSAGVAPPALPS
;
A
#
# COMPACT_ATOMS: atom_id res chain seq x y z
N MET A 1 -87.36 -18.50 36.09
CA MET A 1 -86.51 -17.32 35.83
C MET A 1 -85.27 -17.79 35.11
N THR A 2 -85.24 -17.74 33.78
CA THR A 2 -84.13 -18.18 32.94
C THR A 2 -83.65 -16.97 32.14
N ALA A 3 -82.46 -16.49 32.51
CA ALA A 3 -81.81 -15.39 31.86
C ALA A 3 -81.08 -15.83 30.59
N GLY A 4 -81.46 -15.32 29.46
CA GLY A 4 -80.80 -15.56 28.14
C GLY A 4 -79.54 -14.76 28.01
N ILE A 5 -78.42 -15.44 27.59
CA ILE A 5 -77.17 -14.81 27.29
C ILE A 5 -77.14 -14.35 25.79
N PRO A 6 -76.82 -13.13 25.46
CA PRO A 6 -76.72 -12.67 24.06
C PRO A 6 -75.36 -13.04 23.50
N THR A 7 -75.34 -13.86 22.47
CA THR A 7 -74.12 -14.19 21.67
C THR A 7 -73.73 -13.02 20.78
N ARG A 8 -72.62 -12.35 21.12
CA ARG A 8 -72.05 -11.27 20.34
C ARG A 8 -71.23 -11.87 19.18
N ARG A 9 -71.74 -11.82 17.97
CA ARG A 9 -70.95 -12.11 16.74
C ARG A 9 -69.98 -10.98 16.50
N SER A 10 -68.69 -11.23 16.73
CA SER A 10 -67.61 -10.35 16.29
C SER A 10 -67.32 -10.59 14.80
N GLY A 11 -67.90 -9.75 13.95
CA GLY A 11 -67.47 -9.69 12.53
C GLY A 11 -66.16 -8.95 12.44
N TRP A 12 -65.08 -9.67 12.10
CA TRP A 12 -63.83 -9.02 11.74
C TRP A 12 -64.00 -8.32 10.39
N PRO A 13 -63.60 -7.02 10.25
CA PRO A 13 -63.60 -6.36 8.95
C PRO A 13 -62.53 -7.01 8.08
N VAL A 14 -62.92 -7.59 6.97
CA VAL A 14 -62.04 -8.05 5.91
C VAL A 14 -61.45 -6.76 5.30
N LEU A 15 -60.24 -6.42 5.72
CA LEU A 15 -59.43 -5.34 5.12
C LEU A 15 -59.13 -5.75 3.66
N ARG A 16 -59.95 -5.23 2.73
CA ARG A 16 -59.63 -5.28 1.30
C ARG A 16 -58.41 -4.37 1.06
N THR A 17 -57.21 -4.94 1.08
CA THR A 17 -55.98 -4.23 0.67
C THR A 17 -56.17 -3.76 -0.77
N PRO A 18 -56.11 -2.45 -1.04
CA PRO A 18 -56.29 -1.96 -2.39
C PRO A 18 -55.16 -2.48 -3.28
N ARG A 19 -55.47 -2.93 -4.49
CA ARG A 19 -54.58 -3.54 -5.45
C ARG A 19 -53.29 -2.73 -5.70
N TRP A 20 -53.35 -1.39 -5.53
CA TRP A 20 -52.17 -0.53 -5.69
C TRP A 20 -51.12 -0.71 -4.58
N MET A 21 -51.51 -1.10 -3.34
CA MET A 21 -50.56 -1.40 -2.27
C MET A 21 -49.73 -2.66 -2.57
N ILE A 22 -50.32 -3.65 -3.24
CA ILE A 22 -49.61 -4.86 -3.64
C ILE A 22 -48.56 -4.53 -4.73
N VAL A 23 -48.95 -3.68 -5.70
CA VAL A 23 -48.02 -3.23 -6.74
C VAL A 23 -46.87 -2.41 -6.16
N ALA A 24 -47.16 -1.49 -5.22
CA ALA A 24 -46.12 -0.71 -4.54
C ALA A 24 -45.15 -1.59 -3.73
N ALA A 25 -45.65 -2.62 -3.04
CA ALA A 25 -44.81 -3.55 -2.30
C ALA A 25 -43.91 -4.38 -3.23
N ILE A 26 -44.42 -4.82 -4.38
CA ILE A 26 -43.64 -5.59 -5.37
C ILE A 26 -42.53 -4.70 -5.97
N VAL A 27 -42.79 -3.45 -6.30
CA VAL A 27 -41.79 -2.52 -6.84
C VAL A 27 -40.73 -2.19 -5.79
N LEU A 28 -41.11 -2.06 -4.52
CA LEU A 28 -40.17 -1.79 -3.43
C LEU A 28 -39.26 -3.00 -3.14
N VAL A 29 -39.81 -4.20 -3.16
CA VAL A 29 -39.02 -5.45 -2.99
C VAL A 29 -38.11 -5.70 -4.20
N ALA A 30 -38.61 -5.47 -5.44
CA ALA A 30 -37.78 -5.58 -6.63
C ALA A 30 -36.66 -4.52 -6.69
N GLY A 31 -36.94 -3.29 -6.23
CA GLY A 31 -35.95 -2.23 -6.13
C GLY A 31 -34.87 -2.53 -5.07
N LEU A 32 -35.23 -3.09 -3.93
CA LEU A 32 -34.31 -3.49 -2.87
C LEU A 32 -33.46 -4.71 -3.26
N THR A 33 -34.01 -5.65 -4.02
CA THR A 33 -33.24 -6.82 -4.49
C THR A 33 -32.25 -6.47 -5.61
N LEU A 34 -32.55 -5.47 -6.44
CA LEU A 34 -31.60 -4.96 -7.45
C LEU A 34 -30.44 -4.19 -6.81
N ALA A 35 -30.68 -3.50 -5.68
CA ALA A 35 -29.62 -2.82 -4.93
C ALA A 35 -28.71 -3.79 -4.15
N ALA A 36 -29.12 -5.04 -3.97
CA ALA A 36 -28.38 -6.06 -3.23
C ALA A 36 -27.59 -7.03 -4.14
N ILE A 37 -27.52 -6.80 -5.45
CA ILE A 37 -26.63 -7.58 -6.33
C ILE A 37 -25.21 -7.16 -6.03
N PRO A 38 -24.35 -8.03 -5.47
CA PRO A 38 -22.97 -7.68 -5.22
C PRO A 38 -22.31 -7.29 -6.55
N HIS A 39 -21.86 -6.05 -6.63
CA HIS A 39 -21.12 -5.56 -7.79
C HIS A 39 -19.77 -6.30 -7.81
N HIS A 40 -19.59 -7.21 -8.75
CA HIS A 40 -18.29 -7.80 -9.00
C HIS A 40 -17.54 -6.89 -9.97
N PRO A 41 -16.44 -6.25 -9.50
CA PRO A 41 -15.70 -5.33 -10.35
C PRO A 41 -15.18 -6.04 -11.61
N SER A 42 -15.34 -5.41 -12.76
CA SER A 42 -14.84 -5.88 -14.03
C SER A 42 -13.30 -5.90 -14.05
N THR A 43 -12.72 -6.65 -14.99
CA THR A 43 -11.25 -6.65 -15.18
C THR A 43 -10.73 -5.25 -15.49
N ALA A 44 -11.49 -4.42 -16.21
CA ALA A 44 -11.11 -3.07 -16.55
C ALA A 44 -11.09 -2.14 -15.30
N GLU A 45 -12.09 -2.25 -14.42
CA GLU A 45 -12.13 -1.53 -13.14
C GLU A 45 -10.96 -1.96 -12.25
N ARG A 46 -10.73 -3.25 -12.09
CA ARG A 46 -9.59 -3.77 -11.32
C ARG A 46 -8.24 -3.32 -11.90
N ALA A 47 -8.12 -3.22 -13.22
CA ALA A 47 -6.92 -2.68 -13.86
C ALA A 47 -6.74 -1.18 -13.60
N ALA A 48 -7.84 -0.41 -13.51
CA ALA A 48 -7.80 1.00 -13.13
C ALA A 48 -7.38 1.16 -11.67
N ASP A 49 -7.97 0.38 -10.77
CA ASP A 49 -7.61 0.35 -9.34
C ASP A 49 -6.12 0.00 -9.14
N LEU A 50 -5.59 -0.98 -9.89
CA LEU A 50 -4.17 -1.31 -9.80
C LEU A 50 -3.26 -0.15 -10.26
N ARG A 51 -3.64 0.59 -11.30
CA ARG A 51 -2.88 1.77 -11.73
C ARG A 51 -2.85 2.84 -10.65
N GLU A 52 -3.97 3.06 -9.97
CA GLU A 52 -4.08 4.00 -8.87
C GLU A 52 -3.20 3.58 -7.68
N VAL A 53 -3.28 2.32 -7.26
CA VAL A 53 -2.42 1.76 -6.19
C VAL A 53 -0.95 1.97 -6.49
N VAL A 54 -0.51 1.61 -7.71
CA VAL A 54 0.91 1.75 -8.10
C VAL A 54 1.33 3.22 -8.20
N ALA A 55 0.44 4.11 -8.64
CA ALA A 55 0.71 5.54 -8.68
C ALA A 55 0.85 6.14 -7.27
N THR A 56 -0.02 5.76 -6.33
CA THR A 56 0.06 6.15 -4.92
C THR A 56 1.37 5.65 -4.31
N MET A 57 1.65 4.35 -4.39
CA MET A 57 2.90 3.79 -3.90
C MET A 57 4.12 4.52 -4.47
N LYS A 58 4.14 4.79 -5.77
CA LYS A 58 5.25 5.51 -6.41
C LYS A 58 5.45 6.89 -5.81
N THR A 59 4.39 7.66 -5.61
CA THR A 59 4.46 9.01 -5.03
C THR A 59 5.00 8.96 -3.60
N ASP A 60 4.51 7.99 -2.82
CA ASP A 60 4.81 7.92 -1.39
C ASP A 60 6.23 7.43 -1.10
N ILE A 61 6.78 6.57 -1.96
CA ILE A 61 8.14 6.03 -1.80
C ILE A 61 9.23 6.81 -2.55
N GLU A 62 8.87 7.73 -3.44
CA GLU A 62 9.84 8.42 -4.33
C GLU A 62 10.93 9.14 -3.55
N SER A 63 10.59 9.80 -2.45
CA SER A 63 11.55 10.52 -1.62
C SER A 63 12.53 9.60 -0.90
N CYS A 64 12.05 8.44 -0.43
CA CYS A 64 12.90 7.42 0.20
C CYS A 64 13.84 6.80 -0.85
N ALA A 65 13.30 6.39 -2.01
CA ALA A 65 14.08 5.83 -3.11
C ALA A 65 15.17 6.79 -3.60
N GLY A 66 14.81 8.06 -3.78
CA GLY A 66 15.75 9.13 -4.13
C GLY A 66 16.86 9.27 -3.11
N GLY A 67 16.53 9.27 -1.83
CA GLY A 67 17.49 9.39 -0.72
C GLY A 67 18.52 8.25 -0.70
N VAL A 68 18.10 6.99 -0.95
CA VAL A 68 19.05 5.85 -1.06
C VAL A 68 19.99 6.03 -2.25
N SER A 69 19.42 6.32 -3.44
CA SER A 69 20.19 6.52 -4.67
C SER A 69 21.23 7.66 -4.55
N GLU A 70 20.81 8.79 -3.96
CA GLU A 70 21.70 9.94 -3.71
C GLU A 70 22.83 9.58 -2.72
N SER A 71 22.51 8.83 -1.66
CA SER A 71 23.48 8.39 -0.66
C SER A 71 24.56 7.47 -1.25
N LEU A 72 24.14 6.50 -2.04
CA LEU A 72 25.06 5.58 -2.73
C LEU A 72 25.91 6.31 -3.79
N THR A 73 25.31 7.25 -4.51
CA THR A 73 26.03 8.10 -5.48
C THR A 73 27.07 8.95 -4.77
N ALA A 74 26.75 9.56 -3.64
CA ALA A 74 27.68 10.36 -2.87
C ALA A 74 28.86 9.51 -2.35
N LEU A 75 28.59 8.29 -1.86
CA LEU A 75 29.63 7.34 -1.46
C LEU A 75 30.56 7.00 -2.63
N GLN A 76 29.99 6.68 -3.80
CA GLN A 76 30.76 6.37 -5.00
C GLN A 76 31.66 7.55 -5.44
N GLN A 77 31.16 8.78 -5.37
CA GLN A 77 31.95 9.98 -5.69
C GLN A 77 33.13 10.19 -4.73
N ILE A 78 32.95 9.94 -3.43
CA ILE A 78 34.04 9.99 -2.46
C ILE A 78 35.07 8.87 -2.74
N GLN A 79 34.61 7.64 -2.95
CA GLN A 79 35.51 6.48 -3.18
C GLN A 79 36.30 6.60 -4.48
N SER A 80 35.71 7.18 -5.53
CA SER A 80 36.41 7.41 -6.81
C SER A 80 37.30 8.65 -6.80
N GLY A 81 37.26 9.46 -5.76
CA GLY A 81 38.00 10.73 -5.70
C GLY A 81 37.35 11.86 -6.54
N ALA A 82 36.14 11.64 -7.09
CA ALA A 82 35.40 12.68 -7.81
C ALA A 82 34.87 13.79 -6.87
N SER A 83 34.72 13.49 -5.59
CA SER A 83 34.43 14.43 -4.51
C SER A 83 35.34 14.15 -3.31
N HIS A 84 35.66 15.20 -2.55
CA HIS A 84 36.37 15.12 -1.26
C HIS A 84 35.52 15.64 -0.10
N ASP A 85 34.27 16.04 -0.37
CA ASP A 85 33.36 16.61 0.64
C ASP A 85 32.60 15.49 1.38
N THR A 86 33.32 14.79 2.23
CA THR A 86 32.76 13.71 3.06
C THR A 86 31.66 14.24 3.98
N LYS A 87 31.74 15.48 4.45
CA LYS A 87 30.74 16.05 5.34
C LYS A 87 29.38 16.19 4.64
N THR A 88 29.37 16.71 3.41
CA THR A 88 28.16 16.77 2.59
C THR A 88 27.63 15.38 2.26
N ALA A 89 28.49 14.43 1.91
CA ALA A 89 28.08 13.05 1.63
C ALA A 89 27.40 12.36 2.84
N VAL A 90 27.94 12.54 4.05
CA VAL A 90 27.31 12.07 5.30
C VAL A 90 25.98 12.78 5.54
N GLY A 91 25.91 14.08 5.27
CA GLY A 91 24.65 14.85 5.38
C GLY A 91 23.56 14.31 4.45
N ILE A 92 23.89 13.97 3.19
CA ILE A 92 22.98 13.35 2.22
C ILE A 92 22.46 12.02 2.76
N ALA A 93 23.34 11.13 3.23
CA ALA A 93 22.94 9.83 3.76
C ALA A 93 22.05 9.95 5.01
N THR A 94 22.37 10.86 5.92
CA THR A 94 21.56 11.09 7.13
C THR A 94 20.19 11.67 6.82
N TYR A 95 20.13 12.65 5.91
CA TYR A 95 18.86 13.25 5.48
C TYR A 95 18.01 12.24 4.69
N GLY A 96 18.62 11.50 3.75
CA GLY A 96 17.94 10.47 3.01
C GLY A 96 17.31 9.41 3.90
N ALA A 97 18.00 8.98 4.97
CA ALA A 97 17.45 8.04 5.95
C ALA A 97 16.19 8.58 6.64
N SER A 98 16.11 9.89 6.88
CA SER A 98 14.92 10.50 7.46
C SER A 98 13.71 10.46 6.53
N ASN A 99 13.93 10.51 5.21
CA ASN A 99 12.87 10.44 4.21
C ASN A 99 12.25 9.04 4.09
N CYS A 100 12.92 8.00 4.58
CA CYS A 100 12.40 6.64 4.66
C CYS A 100 11.69 6.34 5.99
N SER A 101 11.49 7.34 6.85
CA SER A 101 10.82 7.17 8.15
C SER A 101 9.39 7.72 8.11
N PRO A 102 8.36 6.90 8.42
CA PRO A 102 6.99 7.40 8.55
C PRO A 102 6.85 8.56 9.55
N ALA A 103 7.68 8.59 10.60
CA ALA A 103 7.66 9.66 11.59
C ALA A 103 8.16 11.01 11.04
N ASN A 104 8.89 11.03 9.92
CA ASN A 104 9.56 12.21 9.38
C ASN A 104 9.09 12.57 7.96
N SER A 105 8.28 11.71 7.34
CA SER A 105 7.84 11.86 5.95
C SER A 105 6.33 11.65 5.85
N MET A 106 5.57 12.70 5.51
CA MET A 106 4.11 12.62 5.33
C MET A 106 3.71 11.56 4.29
N PRO A 107 4.34 11.48 3.09
CA PRO A 107 4.00 10.44 2.13
C PRO A 107 4.17 9.02 2.70
N MET A 108 5.19 8.81 3.55
CA MET A 108 5.41 7.52 4.19
C MET A 108 4.36 7.23 5.28
N GLU A 109 3.88 8.26 6.00
CA GLU A 109 2.77 8.12 6.94
C GLU A 109 1.48 7.77 6.21
N ASP A 110 1.22 8.40 5.06
CA ASP A 110 0.07 8.11 4.21
C ASP A 110 0.08 6.66 3.72
N LEU A 111 1.25 6.14 3.32
CA LEU A 111 1.39 4.75 2.88
C LEU A 111 1.14 3.74 4.03
N VAL A 112 1.54 4.05 5.26
CA VAL A 112 1.24 3.21 6.45
C VAL A 112 -0.26 3.04 6.65
N GLN A 113 -1.06 4.05 6.31
CA GLN A 113 -2.52 4.05 6.46
C GLN A 113 -3.24 3.60 5.17
N TYR A 114 -2.51 3.41 4.09
CA TYR A 114 -3.09 3.09 2.79
C TYR A 114 -3.67 1.69 2.76
N GLN A 115 -4.92 1.59 2.33
CA GLN A 115 -5.60 0.33 2.12
C GLN A 115 -5.93 0.16 0.63
N PRO A 116 -5.29 -0.80 -0.05
CA PRO A 116 -5.64 -1.11 -1.43
C PRO A 116 -7.12 -1.48 -1.59
N PRO A 117 -7.76 -1.15 -2.72
CA PRO A 117 -9.15 -1.49 -2.98
C PRO A 117 -9.44 -2.99 -2.83
N GLU A 118 -10.60 -3.34 -2.26
CA GLU A 118 -11.04 -4.74 -2.08
C GLU A 118 -11.11 -5.51 -3.42
N SER A 119 -11.36 -4.81 -4.52
CA SER A 119 -11.32 -5.36 -5.89
C SER A 119 -10.01 -6.07 -6.22
N LEU A 120 -8.92 -5.71 -5.54
CA LEU A 120 -7.56 -6.24 -5.71
C LEU A 120 -7.14 -7.24 -4.62
N ALA A 121 -8.03 -7.61 -3.69
CA ALA A 121 -7.70 -8.49 -2.55
C ALA A 121 -7.05 -9.82 -2.98
N SER A 122 -7.46 -10.37 -4.14
CA SER A 122 -6.87 -11.61 -4.68
C SER A 122 -5.39 -11.52 -5.08
N PHE A 123 -4.82 -10.32 -5.14
CA PHE A 123 -3.41 -10.09 -5.45
C PHE A 123 -2.56 -9.79 -4.22
N HIS A 124 -3.16 -9.79 -3.03
CA HIS A 124 -2.47 -9.56 -1.76
C HIS A 124 -1.66 -8.25 -1.70
N LEU A 125 -2.14 -7.18 -2.36
CA LEU A 125 -1.45 -5.90 -2.40
C LEU A 125 -1.38 -5.21 -1.03
N GLU A 126 -2.31 -5.52 -0.13
CA GLU A 126 -2.23 -5.09 1.28
C GLU A 126 -0.96 -5.65 1.94
N GLN A 127 -0.63 -6.92 1.69
CA GLN A 127 0.62 -7.51 2.17
C GLN A 127 1.82 -6.81 1.56
N THR A 128 1.78 -6.47 0.26
CA THR A 128 2.86 -5.73 -0.42
C THR A 128 3.13 -4.38 0.25
N VAL A 129 2.08 -3.62 0.58
CA VAL A 129 2.21 -2.34 1.30
C VAL A 129 2.77 -2.57 2.70
N ASN A 130 2.28 -3.58 3.42
CA ASN A 130 2.77 -3.93 4.75
C ASN A 130 4.25 -4.35 4.74
N ASP A 131 4.68 -5.11 3.75
CA ASP A 131 6.08 -5.53 3.58
C ASP A 131 6.98 -4.31 3.33
N LEU A 132 6.57 -3.37 2.47
CA LEU A 132 7.29 -2.10 2.27
C LEU A 132 7.47 -1.32 3.56
N VAL A 133 6.40 -1.21 4.37
CA VAL A 133 6.42 -0.46 5.63
C VAL A 133 7.25 -1.17 6.69
N THR A 134 7.15 -2.50 6.77
CA THR A 134 7.73 -3.28 7.87
C THR A 134 9.19 -3.64 7.63
N TRP A 135 9.57 -3.89 6.37
CA TRP A 135 10.91 -4.35 5.98
C TRP A 135 11.62 -3.36 5.05
N GLY A 136 10.98 -2.98 3.95
CA GLY A 136 11.62 -2.19 2.89
C GLY A 136 12.14 -0.85 3.37
N PHE A 137 11.36 -0.09 4.12
CA PHE A 137 11.80 1.22 4.61
C PHE A 137 12.83 1.15 5.72
N PRO A 138 12.71 0.27 6.74
CA PRO A 138 13.79 0.04 7.69
C PRO A 138 15.09 -0.42 7.03
N ASP A 139 15.01 -1.23 5.98
CA ASP A 139 16.20 -1.68 5.26
C ASP A 139 16.82 -0.55 4.45
N ALA A 140 15.99 0.29 3.80
CA ALA A 140 16.46 1.50 3.14
C ALA A 140 17.14 2.49 4.10
N GLN A 141 16.61 2.65 5.32
CA GLN A 141 17.25 3.45 6.37
C GLN A 141 18.59 2.87 6.80
N ARG A 142 18.68 1.53 6.95
CA ARG A 142 19.95 0.84 7.30
C ARG A 142 21.01 1.04 6.23
N VAL A 143 20.67 0.86 4.95
CA VAL A 143 21.59 1.11 3.84
C VAL A 143 22.17 2.53 3.91
N GLN A 144 21.37 3.54 4.17
CA GLN A 144 21.83 4.92 4.27
C GLN A 144 22.68 5.18 5.51
N ALA A 145 22.33 4.57 6.66
CA ALA A 145 23.14 4.63 7.88
C ALA A 145 24.50 3.94 7.68
N ASP A 146 24.53 2.85 6.94
CA ASP A 146 25.77 2.16 6.59
C ASP A 146 26.65 2.99 5.66
N VAL A 147 26.07 3.70 4.68
CA VAL A 147 26.79 4.68 3.86
C VAL A 147 27.48 5.72 4.75
N ALA A 148 26.78 6.31 5.70
CA ALA A 148 27.34 7.27 6.63
C ALA A 148 28.48 6.64 7.48
N THR A 149 28.33 5.37 7.88
CA THR A 149 29.34 4.63 8.65
C THR A 149 30.60 4.36 7.80
N VAL A 150 30.45 3.98 6.53
CA VAL A 150 31.61 3.82 5.61
C VAL A 150 32.35 5.14 5.45
N LEU A 151 31.61 6.25 5.24
CA LEU A 151 32.20 7.57 5.03
C LEU A 151 32.91 8.14 6.27
N THR A 152 32.55 7.71 7.47
CA THR A 152 33.14 8.20 8.75
C THR A 152 34.14 7.23 9.35
N ALA A 153 34.39 6.10 8.71
CA ALA A 153 35.35 5.09 9.23
C ALA A 153 36.75 5.67 9.36
N SER A 154 37.32 5.59 10.58
CA SER A 154 38.61 6.20 10.92
C SER A 154 39.81 5.32 10.56
N THR A 155 39.59 4.05 10.25
CA THR A 155 40.65 3.09 9.88
C THR A 155 40.26 2.26 8.67
N PRO A 156 41.23 1.77 7.89
CA PRO A 156 40.93 0.89 6.74
C PRO A 156 40.17 -0.38 7.15
N ALA A 157 40.46 -0.97 8.29
CA ALA A 157 39.77 -2.15 8.79
C ALA A 157 38.29 -1.84 9.14
N ALA A 158 38.03 -0.69 9.76
CA ALA A 158 36.66 -0.24 10.04
C ALA A 158 35.91 0.05 8.74
N ALA A 159 36.51 0.69 7.76
CA ALA A 159 35.92 0.95 6.45
C ALA A 159 35.56 -0.35 5.72
N GLN A 160 36.45 -1.36 5.76
CA GLN A 160 36.18 -2.66 5.16
C GLN A 160 35.00 -3.38 5.83
N THR A 161 34.92 -3.35 7.16
CA THR A 161 33.82 -3.94 7.92
C THR A 161 32.51 -3.23 7.59
N ALA A 162 32.51 -1.89 7.59
CA ALA A 162 31.31 -1.09 7.24
C ALA A 162 30.85 -1.35 5.80
N SER A 163 31.78 -1.45 4.84
CA SER A 163 31.45 -1.77 3.43
C SER A 163 30.83 -3.17 3.30
N ALA A 164 31.30 -4.16 4.05
CA ALA A 164 30.73 -5.50 4.03
C ALA A 164 29.31 -5.51 4.63
N THR A 165 29.05 -4.71 5.66
CA THR A 165 27.71 -4.51 6.24
C THR A 165 26.79 -3.85 5.23
N LEU A 166 27.21 -2.74 4.60
CA LEU A 166 26.48 -2.07 3.54
C LEU A 166 26.08 -3.01 2.41
N THR A 167 27.03 -3.82 1.91
CA THR A 167 26.75 -4.79 0.84
C THR A 167 25.70 -5.81 1.26
N ARG A 168 25.73 -6.32 2.48
CA ARG A 168 24.74 -7.25 3.00
C ARG A 168 23.36 -6.60 3.07
N ASP A 169 23.28 -5.37 3.57
CA ASP A 169 22.00 -4.69 3.78
C ASP A 169 21.40 -4.17 2.45
N GLN A 170 22.23 -3.86 1.45
CA GLN A 170 21.78 -3.66 0.07
C GLN A 170 21.15 -4.93 -0.52
N HIS A 171 21.79 -6.10 -0.33
CA HIS A 171 21.20 -7.37 -0.80
C HIS A 171 19.86 -7.69 -0.12
N ALA A 172 19.70 -7.35 1.16
CA ALA A 172 18.41 -7.51 1.85
C ALA A 172 17.34 -6.62 1.23
N LEU A 173 17.66 -5.35 1.00
CA LEU A 173 16.76 -4.39 0.34
C LEU A 173 16.37 -4.83 -1.08
N ASP A 174 17.34 -5.33 -1.87
CA ASP A 174 17.09 -5.86 -3.22
C ASP A 174 16.16 -7.09 -3.19
N ALA A 175 16.28 -7.94 -2.18
CA ALA A 175 15.42 -9.11 -2.02
C ALA A 175 13.96 -8.71 -1.73
N GLU A 176 13.75 -7.74 -0.83
CA GLU A 176 12.42 -7.18 -0.55
C GLU A 176 11.81 -6.51 -1.80
N ARG A 177 12.61 -5.73 -2.51
CA ARG A 177 12.21 -5.14 -3.79
C ARG A 177 11.72 -6.20 -4.77
N ALA A 178 12.46 -7.30 -4.93
CA ALA A 178 12.09 -8.35 -5.87
C ALA A 178 10.74 -9.00 -5.54
N VAL A 179 10.37 -9.10 -4.25
CA VAL A 179 9.06 -9.59 -3.80
C VAL A 179 7.97 -8.62 -4.22
N VAL A 180 8.09 -7.33 -3.90
CA VAL A 180 7.12 -6.29 -4.26
C VAL A 180 6.93 -6.20 -5.78
N ASP A 181 8.05 -6.16 -6.54
CA ASP A 181 8.04 -6.13 -7.99
C ASP A 181 7.33 -7.36 -8.59
N GLY A 182 7.56 -8.54 -8.02
CA GLY A 182 6.92 -9.79 -8.42
C GLY A 182 5.40 -9.76 -8.24
N MET A 183 4.90 -9.24 -7.13
CA MET A 183 3.47 -9.16 -6.84
C MET A 183 2.78 -8.16 -7.78
N ILE A 184 3.34 -6.97 -7.96
CA ILE A 184 2.78 -5.95 -8.86
C ILE A 184 2.81 -6.43 -10.32
N ASN A 185 3.91 -7.03 -10.78
CA ASN A 185 4.01 -7.58 -12.12
C ASN A 185 2.98 -8.70 -12.37
N THR A 186 2.73 -9.56 -11.39
CA THR A 186 1.73 -10.63 -11.45
C THR A 186 0.32 -10.04 -11.60
N ALA A 187 -0.03 -9.06 -10.77
CA ALA A 187 -1.31 -8.37 -10.86
C ALA A 187 -1.46 -7.63 -12.20
N SER A 188 -0.42 -6.91 -12.63
CA SER A 188 -0.41 -6.14 -13.89
C SER A 188 -0.62 -7.05 -15.12
N LYS A 189 0.05 -8.20 -15.18
CA LYS A 189 -0.14 -9.20 -16.25
C LYS A 189 -1.53 -9.80 -16.23
N SER A 190 -2.02 -10.22 -15.06
CA SER A 190 -3.33 -10.84 -14.90
C SER A 190 -4.48 -9.92 -15.31
N LEU A 191 -4.36 -8.63 -15.04
CA LEU A 191 -5.38 -7.63 -15.35
C LEU A 191 -5.13 -6.91 -16.68
N SER A 192 -4.03 -7.21 -17.39
CA SER A 192 -3.58 -6.44 -18.57
C SER A 192 -3.51 -4.95 -18.30
N ALA A 193 -3.09 -4.57 -17.08
CA ALA A 193 -3.10 -3.19 -16.61
C ALA A 193 -2.00 -2.32 -17.22
N GLY A 194 -0.90 -2.93 -17.69
CA GLY A 194 0.21 -2.22 -18.33
C GLY A 194 1.00 -1.33 -17.39
N VAL A 195 1.00 -1.61 -16.07
CA VAL A 195 1.79 -0.87 -15.08
C VAL A 195 3.07 -1.63 -14.74
N ALA A 196 4.15 -0.87 -14.56
CA ALA A 196 5.38 -1.36 -13.98
C ALA A 196 5.40 -1.10 -12.47
N PRO A 197 6.12 -1.90 -11.68
CA PRO A 197 6.38 -1.61 -10.28
C PRO A 197 6.99 -0.22 -10.10
N PRO A 198 6.76 0.45 -8.96
CA PRO A 198 7.45 1.68 -8.64
C PRO A 198 8.96 1.44 -8.51
N ALA A 199 9.77 2.44 -8.86
CA ALA A 199 11.21 2.36 -8.64
C ALA A 199 11.47 2.33 -7.13
N LEU A 200 11.73 1.15 -6.60
CA LEU A 200 12.18 0.98 -5.22
C LEU A 200 13.68 1.28 -5.13
N PRO A 201 14.18 1.70 -3.94
CA PRO A 201 15.60 1.91 -3.72
C PRO A 201 16.39 0.65 -4.08
N SER A 202 17.49 0.82 -4.74
CA SER A 202 18.43 -0.26 -5.11
C SER A 202 19.86 0.15 -4.78
#